data_67847009a042944bdb8400181060df6d
#
_entry.id   67847009a042944bdb8400181060df6d
#
_cell.length_a   1.000
_cell.length_b   1.000
_cell.length_c   1.000
_cell.angle_alpha   90.00
_cell.angle_beta   90.00
_cell.angle_gamma   90.00
#
_symmetry.space_group_name_H-M   'P 1'
#
loop_
_entity.id
_entity.type
_entity.pdbx_description
1 polymer ?
#
loop_
_entity_poly.entity_id
_entity_poly.type
_entity_poly.pdbx_seq_one_letter_code
_entity_poly.pdbx_strand_id
1 'polypeptide(L)'
;IGELAKRHNCTVMLLAHPAKSQGSEFSGSTAWNNSVRNRLFLCAKDKKNPMYKVLKNAKANYSPVGAELLLKWNSGILSPASEEETNAVWDSAVYEKIAAAAEAKNPLTYTYQGGGGRFVGDAEIHLTGGGKLDKKDIIKCVDRLVSAGRVKNNMHMKHKNGLFPIGTVPESATDEDSSEEE
;
A
#
# COMPACT_ATOMS: atom_id res chain seq x y z
N ILE A 1 35.08 3.28 5.24
CA ILE A 1 34.16 4.33 4.74
C ILE A 1 33.91 5.35 5.85
N GLY A 2 33.53 4.93 7.06
CA GLY A 2 33.28 5.87 8.17
C GLY A 2 34.49 6.72 8.56
N GLU A 3 35.68 6.15 8.55
CA GLU A 3 36.93 6.89 8.78
C GLU A 3 37.28 7.88 7.66
N LEU A 4 37.03 7.48 6.41
CA LEU A 4 37.22 8.38 5.27
C LEU A 4 36.33 9.60 5.38
N ALA A 5 35.03 9.39 5.69
CA ALA A 5 34.07 10.46 5.88
C ALA A 5 34.46 11.41 7.02
N LYS A 6 34.96 10.87 8.15
CA LYS A 6 35.44 11.68 9.28
C LYS A 6 36.69 12.46 8.91
N ARG A 7 37.69 11.80 8.31
CA ARG A 7 38.97 12.42 7.95
C ARG A 7 38.80 13.59 7.00
N HIS A 8 37.87 13.48 6.05
CA HIS A 8 37.67 14.49 5.01
C HIS A 8 36.42 15.35 5.22
N ASN A 9 35.74 15.22 6.36
CA ASN A 9 34.51 15.92 6.68
C ASN A 9 33.49 15.90 5.52
N CYS A 10 33.25 14.73 4.95
CA CYS A 10 32.40 14.55 3.78
C CYS A 10 31.38 13.43 3.98
N THR A 11 30.36 13.42 3.12
CA THR A 11 29.43 12.30 2.99
C THR A 11 29.92 11.38 1.90
N VAL A 12 29.92 10.08 2.16
CA VAL A 12 30.25 9.06 1.16
C VAL A 12 28.97 8.29 0.81
N MET A 13 28.59 8.33 -0.46
CA MET A 13 27.49 7.56 -1.01
C MET A 13 28.02 6.43 -1.88
N LEU A 14 27.58 5.22 -1.59
CA LEU A 14 27.91 4.04 -2.40
C LEU A 14 26.68 3.59 -3.17
N LEU A 15 26.84 3.36 -4.45
CA LEU A 15 25.84 2.75 -5.31
C LEU A 15 26.17 1.27 -5.49
N ALA A 16 25.19 0.41 -5.24
CA ALA A 16 25.35 -1.03 -5.42
C ALA A 16 24.07 -1.64 -6.00
N HIS A 17 24.21 -2.69 -6.78
CA HIS A 17 23.07 -3.48 -7.22
C HIS A 17 22.71 -4.53 -6.14
N PRO A 18 21.42 -4.82 -5.92
CA PRO A 18 21.02 -5.94 -5.07
C PRO A 18 21.50 -7.27 -5.65
N ALA A 19 21.61 -8.28 -4.81
CA ALA A 19 21.90 -9.63 -5.27
C ALA A 19 20.80 -10.14 -6.21
N LYS A 20 21.17 -11.00 -7.18
CA LYS A 20 20.21 -11.55 -8.17
C LYS A 20 19.20 -12.54 -7.55
N SER A 21 19.37 -12.94 -6.29
CA SER A 21 18.42 -13.81 -5.59
C SER A 21 17.09 -13.09 -5.38
N GLN A 22 16.01 -13.77 -5.70
CA GLN A 22 14.65 -13.24 -5.55
C GLN A 22 14.38 -12.82 -4.09
N GLY A 23 13.92 -11.58 -3.89
CA GLY A 23 13.62 -11.04 -2.56
C GLY A 23 14.80 -10.49 -1.77
N SER A 24 16.01 -10.54 -2.29
CA SER A 24 17.17 -9.97 -1.61
C SER A 24 17.27 -8.46 -1.83
N GLU A 25 17.05 -7.69 -0.78
CA GLU A 25 17.38 -6.25 -0.74
C GLU A 25 18.88 -6.00 -0.53
N PHE A 26 19.68 -7.06 -0.39
CA PHE A 26 21.09 -6.97 -0.09
C PHE A 26 21.96 -7.44 -1.25
N SER A 27 23.04 -6.72 -1.47
CA SER A 27 24.15 -7.16 -2.29
C SER A 27 25.37 -7.32 -1.41
N GLY A 28 25.89 -8.53 -1.37
CA GLY A 28 27.15 -8.80 -0.68
C GLY A 28 27.03 -9.14 0.83
N SER A 29 28.12 -8.98 1.56
CA SER A 29 28.23 -9.37 2.95
C SER A 29 27.45 -8.44 3.89
N THR A 30 27.00 -8.97 5.02
CA THR A 30 26.38 -8.20 6.11
C THR A 30 27.29 -7.07 6.62
N ALA A 31 28.60 -7.18 6.42
CA ALA A 31 29.56 -6.14 6.77
C ALA A 31 29.27 -4.80 6.05
N TRP A 32 28.81 -4.83 4.80
CA TRP A 32 28.41 -3.60 4.09
C TRP A 32 27.23 -2.92 4.75
N ASN A 33 26.22 -3.71 5.09
CA ASN A 33 25.04 -3.16 5.76
C ASN A 33 25.41 -2.55 7.13
N ASN A 34 26.34 -3.15 7.84
CA ASN A 34 26.77 -2.65 9.15
C ASN A 34 27.67 -1.42 9.05
N SER A 35 28.34 -1.22 7.92
CA SER A 35 29.27 -0.09 7.70
C SER A 35 28.59 1.23 7.36
N VAL A 36 27.33 1.20 6.91
CA VAL A 36 26.59 2.39 6.49
C VAL A 36 25.60 2.83 7.55
N ARG A 37 25.41 4.13 7.70
CA ARG A 37 24.43 4.72 8.63
C ARG A 37 23.02 4.76 8.06
N ASN A 38 22.90 4.96 6.76
CA ASN A 38 21.66 4.94 6.02
C ASN A 38 21.76 4.01 4.81
N ARG A 39 20.67 3.34 4.50
CA ARG A 39 20.54 2.55 3.28
C ARG A 39 19.22 2.87 2.61
N LEU A 40 19.31 3.40 1.42
CA LEU A 40 18.17 3.61 0.55
C LEU A 40 18.08 2.47 -0.46
N PHE A 41 16.89 1.98 -0.70
CA PHE A 41 16.62 0.94 -1.68
C PHE A 41 15.64 1.47 -2.73
N LEU A 42 16.08 1.51 -3.98
CA LEU A 42 15.25 1.91 -5.11
C LEU A 42 14.76 0.66 -5.84
N CYS A 43 13.46 0.46 -5.91
CA CYS A 43 12.85 -0.66 -6.60
C CYS A 43 11.74 -0.23 -7.56
N ALA A 44 11.40 -1.11 -8.50
CA ALA A 44 10.20 -0.91 -9.31
C ALA A 44 8.97 -1.05 -8.41
N LYS A 45 8.00 -0.17 -8.56
CA LYS A 45 6.74 -0.28 -7.85
C LYS A 45 5.94 -1.50 -8.34
N ASP A 46 5.82 -1.63 -9.65
CA ASP A 46 5.16 -2.74 -10.31
C ASP A 46 5.95 -3.08 -11.59
N LYS A 47 6.08 -4.37 -11.87
CA LYS A 47 6.67 -4.84 -13.14
C LYS A 47 5.85 -4.42 -14.35
N LYS A 48 4.52 -4.29 -14.17
CA LYS A 48 3.59 -3.86 -15.22
C LYS A 48 3.59 -2.35 -15.46
N ASN A 49 4.02 -1.57 -14.47
CA ASN A 49 4.09 -0.10 -14.59
C ASN A 49 5.51 0.41 -14.31
N PRO A 50 6.38 0.46 -15.31
CA PRO A 50 7.77 0.87 -15.15
C PRO A 50 7.95 2.36 -14.82
N MET A 51 6.90 3.18 -15.00
CA MET A 51 6.95 4.62 -14.77
C MET A 51 7.14 4.98 -13.30
N TYR A 52 6.68 4.13 -12.38
CA TYR A 52 6.78 4.40 -10.95
C TYR A 52 7.87 3.55 -10.30
N LYS A 53 8.63 4.21 -9.43
CA LYS A 53 9.65 3.60 -8.56
C LYS A 53 9.33 3.93 -7.11
N VAL A 54 9.80 3.10 -6.21
CA VAL A 54 9.72 3.37 -4.77
C VAL A 54 11.13 3.49 -4.23
N LEU A 55 11.41 4.60 -3.56
CA LEU A 55 12.63 4.78 -2.79
C LEU A 55 12.30 4.52 -1.32
N LYS A 56 12.83 3.44 -0.78
CA LYS A 56 12.60 3.00 0.59
C LYS A 56 13.80 3.27 1.48
N ASN A 57 13.55 3.82 2.67
CA ASN A 57 14.56 3.89 3.70
C ASN A 57 14.66 2.54 4.43
N ALA A 58 15.58 1.70 3.97
CA ALA A 58 15.72 0.32 4.46
C ALA A 58 16.60 0.19 5.71
N LYS A 59 17.39 1.22 6.04
CA LYS A 59 18.15 1.35 7.28
C LYS A 59 18.41 2.82 7.58
N ALA A 60 18.22 3.21 8.82
CA ALA A 60 18.60 4.52 9.33
C ALA A 60 19.00 4.42 10.80
N ASN A 61 20.13 5.05 11.17
CA ASN A 61 20.57 5.06 12.56
C ASN A 61 19.93 6.19 13.37
N TYR A 62 19.43 7.24 12.71
CA TYR A 62 18.98 8.48 13.37
C TYR A 62 17.58 8.93 12.93
N SER A 63 16.87 8.13 12.17
CA SER A 63 15.50 8.42 11.71
C SER A 63 14.66 7.14 11.65
N PRO A 64 13.33 7.25 11.62
CA PRO A 64 12.46 6.09 11.41
C PRO A 64 12.82 5.33 10.13
N VAL A 65 12.77 4.01 10.22
CA VAL A 65 12.96 3.09 9.08
C VAL A 65 11.62 2.79 8.43
N GLY A 66 11.62 2.49 7.14
CA GLY A 66 10.43 2.05 6.41
C GLY A 66 9.67 3.18 5.70
N ALA A 67 10.12 4.44 5.83
CA ALA A 67 9.57 5.52 5.02
C ALA A 67 9.80 5.23 3.52
N GLU A 68 8.75 5.39 2.72
CA GLU A 68 8.75 5.20 1.28
C GLU A 68 8.40 6.49 0.57
N LEU A 69 9.10 6.77 -0.52
CA LEU A 69 8.83 7.88 -1.41
C LEU A 69 8.49 7.32 -2.79
N LEU A 70 7.27 7.60 -3.26
CA LEU A 70 6.89 7.28 -4.62
C LEU A 70 7.55 8.27 -5.58
N LEU A 71 8.27 7.72 -6.54
CA LEU A 71 8.95 8.46 -7.59
C LEU A 71 8.31 8.10 -8.94
N LYS A 72 8.19 9.10 -9.79
CA LYS A 72 7.76 8.96 -11.18
C LYS A 72 8.92 9.24 -12.11
N TRP A 73 9.08 8.40 -13.11
CA TRP A 73 10.05 8.62 -14.19
C TRP A 73 9.49 9.66 -15.16
N ASN A 74 10.21 10.74 -15.34
CA ASN A 74 9.82 11.80 -16.24
C ASN A 74 11.04 12.20 -17.09
N SER A 75 11.04 11.85 -18.38
CA SER A 75 12.06 12.25 -19.36
C SER A 75 13.51 12.04 -18.89
N GLY A 76 13.80 10.90 -18.27
CA GLY A 76 15.13 10.56 -17.80
C GLY A 76 15.45 10.97 -16.36
N ILE A 77 14.50 11.61 -15.67
CA ILE A 77 14.65 12.06 -14.29
C ILE A 77 13.60 11.37 -13.42
N LEU A 78 14.02 10.93 -12.23
CA LEU A 78 13.08 10.50 -11.18
C LEU A 78 12.71 11.71 -10.32
N SER A 79 11.43 12.06 -10.31
CA SER A 79 10.87 13.12 -9.47
C SER A 79 9.86 12.53 -8.47
N PRO A 80 9.65 13.16 -7.30
CA PRO A 80 8.55 12.75 -6.42
C PRO A 80 7.22 12.77 -7.17
N ALA A 81 6.41 11.73 -6.99
CA ALA A 81 5.04 11.72 -7.50
C ALA A 81 4.19 12.75 -6.75
N SER A 82 3.19 13.30 -7.42
CA SER A 82 2.26 14.22 -6.76
C SER A 82 1.41 13.52 -5.70
N GLU A 83 0.74 14.30 -4.86
CA GLU A 83 -0.16 13.75 -3.85
C GLU A 83 -1.32 12.99 -4.51
N GLU A 84 -1.88 13.51 -5.60
CA GLU A 84 -2.94 12.87 -6.37
C GLU A 84 -2.47 11.53 -6.96
N GLU A 85 -1.28 11.49 -7.52
CA GLU A 85 -0.69 10.26 -8.06
C GLU A 85 -0.43 9.24 -6.95
N THR A 86 0.03 9.69 -5.79
CA THR A 86 0.24 8.84 -4.61
C THR A 86 -1.09 8.29 -4.09
N ASN A 87 -2.11 9.15 -3.98
CA ASN A 87 -3.44 8.77 -3.57
C ASN A 87 -4.08 7.77 -4.54
N ALA A 88 -3.99 7.99 -5.84
CA ALA A 88 -4.52 7.07 -6.86
C ALA A 88 -3.91 5.66 -6.74
N VAL A 89 -2.65 5.60 -6.39
CA VAL A 89 -1.93 4.35 -6.17
C VAL A 89 -2.43 3.62 -4.92
N TRP A 90 -2.60 4.34 -3.82
CA TRP A 90 -3.09 3.79 -2.57
C TRP A 90 -4.55 3.35 -2.69
N ASP A 91 -5.38 4.18 -3.33
CA ASP A 91 -6.78 3.88 -3.61
C ASP A 91 -6.93 2.61 -4.44
N SER A 92 -6.07 2.40 -5.45
CA SER A 92 -6.07 1.16 -6.23
C SER A 92 -5.76 -0.07 -5.38
N ALA A 93 -4.73 0.00 -4.51
CA ALA A 93 -4.37 -1.11 -3.63
C ALA A 93 -5.50 -1.44 -2.62
N VAL A 94 -6.15 -0.42 -2.07
CA VAL A 94 -7.29 -0.59 -1.16
C VAL A 94 -8.50 -1.17 -1.90
N TYR A 95 -8.79 -0.66 -3.10
CA TYR A 95 -9.88 -1.17 -3.94
C TYR A 95 -9.70 -2.64 -4.30
N GLU A 96 -8.51 -3.06 -4.73
CA GLU A 96 -8.20 -4.46 -5.04
C GLU A 96 -8.42 -5.37 -3.81
N LYS A 97 -8.04 -4.91 -2.63
CA LYS A 97 -8.26 -5.65 -1.38
C LYS A 97 -9.74 -5.80 -1.04
N ILE A 98 -10.53 -4.73 -1.23
CA ILE A 98 -11.98 -4.75 -1.02
C ILE A 98 -12.63 -5.69 -2.03
N ALA A 99 -12.26 -5.62 -3.31
CA ALA A 99 -12.79 -6.47 -4.37
C ALA A 99 -12.52 -7.96 -4.09
N ALA A 100 -11.28 -8.31 -3.77
CA ALA A 100 -10.91 -9.67 -3.45
C ALA A 100 -11.67 -10.23 -2.22
N ALA A 101 -11.92 -9.38 -1.21
CA ALA A 101 -12.69 -9.79 -0.04
C ALA A 101 -14.18 -10.00 -0.37
N ALA A 102 -14.74 -9.16 -1.24
CA ALA A 102 -16.12 -9.29 -1.71
C ALA A 102 -16.30 -10.56 -2.57
N GLU A 103 -15.39 -10.84 -3.49
CA GLU A 103 -15.38 -12.07 -4.31
C GLU A 103 -15.28 -13.33 -3.43
N ALA A 104 -14.48 -13.29 -2.38
CA ALA A 104 -14.35 -14.37 -1.41
C ALA A 104 -15.59 -14.53 -0.51
N LYS A 105 -16.68 -13.78 -0.76
CA LYS A 105 -17.91 -13.75 0.07
C LYS A 105 -17.67 -13.42 1.55
N ASN A 106 -16.59 -12.70 1.82
CA ASN A 106 -16.20 -12.26 3.16
C ASN A 106 -15.79 -10.77 3.11
N PRO A 107 -16.76 -9.86 2.86
CA PRO A 107 -16.48 -8.45 2.65
C PRO A 107 -15.86 -7.79 3.88
N LEU A 108 -15.01 -6.78 3.64
CA LEU A 108 -14.46 -5.94 4.70
C LEU A 108 -15.52 -4.93 5.16
N THR A 109 -15.53 -4.61 6.44
CA THR A 109 -16.46 -3.62 7.02
C THR A 109 -15.76 -2.27 7.18
N TYR A 110 -16.51 -1.18 7.02
CA TYR A 110 -16.01 0.18 7.22
C TYR A 110 -15.86 0.53 8.71
N THR A 111 -16.75 0.03 9.55
CA THR A 111 -16.72 0.25 10.99
C THR A 111 -16.33 -1.02 11.73
N TYR A 112 -15.73 -0.84 12.91
CA TYR A 112 -15.47 -1.96 13.81
C TYR A 112 -16.80 -2.48 14.35
N GLN A 113 -17.20 -3.68 13.94
CA GLN A 113 -18.38 -4.35 14.48
C GLN A 113 -17.91 -5.42 15.46
N GLY A 114 -18.27 -5.25 16.73
CA GLY A 114 -18.06 -6.29 17.73
C GLY A 114 -18.82 -7.55 17.31
N GLY A 115 -18.11 -8.63 17.02
CA GLY A 115 -18.74 -9.89 16.61
C GLY A 115 -18.15 -10.56 15.36
N GLY A 116 -16.93 -10.19 14.95
CA GLY A 116 -16.18 -10.92 13.93
C GLY A 116 -16.16 -10.31 12.53
N GLY A 117 -16.69 -9.11 12.34
CA GLY A 117 -16.53 -8.38 11.08
C GLY A 117 -15.08 -8.01 10.84
N ARG A 118 -14.58 -8.22 9.62
CA ARG A 118 -13.20 -7.88 9.21
C ARG A 118 -13.13 -6.39 8.91
N PHE A 119 -12.75 -5.58 9.89
CA PHE A 119 -12.61 -4.15 9.72
C PHE A 119 -11.53 -3.82 8.66
N VAL A 120 -11.86 -2.98 7.69
CA VAL A 120 -10.95 -2.65 6.58
C VAL A 120 -9.64 -2.01 7.06
N GLY A 121 -9.68 -1.22 8.12
CA GLY A 121 -8.49 -0.58 8.69
C GLY A 121 -7.49 -1.56 9.33
N ASP A 122 -7.92 -2.78 9.64
CA ASP A 122 -7.05 -3.84 10.15
C ASP A 122 -6.57 -4.78 9.01
N ALA A 123 -7.00 -4.50 7.76
CA ALA A 123 -6.55 -5.26 6.62
C ALA A 123 -5.06 -5.01 6.34
N GLU A 124 -4.32 -6.07 6.13
CA GLU A 124 -2.94 -5.94 5.66
C GLU A 124 -2.92 -5.61 4.17
N ILE A 125 -2.64 -4.35 3.88
CA ILE A 125 -2.54 -3.83 2.51
C ILE A 125 -1.09 -3.44 2.28
N HIS A 126 -0.41 -4.26 1.49
CA HIS A 126 0.97 -4.04 1.10
C HIS A 126 1.03 -3.29 -0.22
N LEU A 127 1.80 -2.23 -0.24
CA LEU A 127 2.14 -1.55 -1.47
C LEU A 127 3.21 -2.34 -2.23
N THR A 128 3.24 -2.19 -3.54
CA THR A 128 4.18 -2.89 -4.43
C THR A 128 5.63 -2.39 -4.23
N GLY A 129 6.12 -2.13 -3.16
CA GLY A 129 7.48 -1.72 -2.79
C GLY A 129 7.82 -2.26 -1.42
N GLY A 130 6.86 -3.00 -0.79
CA GLY A 130 7.03 -3.62 0.51
C GLY A 130 6.58 -2.76 1.68
N GLY A 131 6.07 -1.54 1.43
CA GLY A 131 5.41 -0.74 2.45
C GLY A 131 4.01 -1.26 2.76
N LYS A 132 3.57 -1.06 3.99
CA LYS A 132 2.23 -1.37 4.46
C LYS A 132 1.51 -0.06 4.74
N LEU A 133 0.28 0.06 4.24
CA LEU A 133 -0.56 1.21 4.59
C LEU A 133 -0.96 1.15 6.06
N ASP A 134 -0.92 2.28 6.72
CA ASP A 134 -1.43 2.38 8.07
C ASP A 134 -2.97 2.47 8.08
N LYS A 135 -3.56 2.24 9.25
CA LYS A 135 -5.01 2.25 9.44
C LYS A 135 -5.67 3.56 9.02
N LYS A 136 -5.02 4.70 9.28
CA LYS A 136 -5.56 6.03 8.96
C LYS A 136 -5.58 6.26 7.46
N ASP A 137 -4.53 5.84 6.77
CA ASP A 137 -4.42 6.00 5.33
C ASP A 137 -5.36 5.06 4.59
N ILE A 138 -5.56 3.83 5.09
CA ILE A 138 -6.58 2.91 4.56
C ILE A 138 -7.97 3.55 4.63
N ILE A 139 -8.34 4.14 5.77
CA ILE A 139 -9.65 4.78 5.94
C ILE A 139 -9.81 5.96 4.97
N LYS A 140 -8.80 6.82 4.83
CA LYS A 140 -8.84 7.93 3.85
C LYS A 140 -9.03 7.42 2.41
N CYS A 141 -8.39 6.31 2.05
CA CYS A 141 -8.59 5.69 0.74
C CYS A 141 -10.02 5.20 0.57
N VAL A 142 -10.60 4.55 1.58
CA VAL A 142 -12.00 4.10 1.54
C VAL A 142 -12.94 5.30 1.38
N ASP A 143 -12.71 6.39 2.13
CA ASP A 143 -13.52 7.60 2.02
C ASP A 143 -13.49 8.19 0.61
N ARG A 144 -12.32 8.26 -0.02
CA ARG A 144 -12.17 8.69 -1.41
C ARG A 144 -12.88 7.76 -2.39
N LEU A 145 -12.73 6.44 -2.21
CA LEU A 145 -13.37 5.43 -3.06
C LEU A 145 -14.89 5.46 -2.97
N VAL A 146 -15.44 5.65 -1.77
CA VAL A 146 -16.89 5.80 -1.56
C VAL A 146 -17.38 7.12 -2.16
N SER A 147 -16.69 8.23 -1.91
CA SER A 147 -17.03 9.55 -2.46
C SER A 147 -16.97 9.58 -3.99
N ALA A 148 -16.02 8.83 -4.58
CA ALA A 148 -15.90 8.66 -6.03
C ALA A 148 -16.92 7.68 -6.64
N GLY A 149 -17.79 7.08 -5.83
CA GLY A 149 -18.77 6.10 -6.29
C GLY A 149 -18.17 4.79 -6.80
N ARG A 150 -16.94 4.45 -6.40
CA ARG A 150 -16.27 3.20 -6.80
C ARG A 150 -16.55 2.04 -5.83
N VAL A 151 -16.85 2.34 -4.60
CA VAL A 151 -17.16 1.39 -3.53
C VAL A 151 -18.46 1.80 -2.86
N LYS A 152 -19.35 0.85 -2.62
CA LYS A 152 -20.57 1.02 -1.85
C LYS A 152 -20.38 0.45 -0.44
N ASN A 153 -20.79 1.21 0.57
CA ASN A 153 -20.80 0.77 1.95
C ASN A 153 -22.23 0.37 2.35
N ASN A 154 -22.48 -0.92 2.48
CA ASN A 154 -23.77 -1.47 2.90
C ASN A 154 -23.79 -1.69 4.40
N MET A 155 -24.09 -0.66 5.19
CA MET A 155 -24.04 -0.72 6.67
C MET A 155 -25.23 -1.42 7.34
N HIS A 156 -26.33 -1.63 6.63
CA HIS A 156 -27.62 -2.02 7.27
C HIS A 156 -28.25 -3.30 6.73
N MET A 157 -27.60 -4.03 5.84
CA MET A 157 -28.15 -5.29 5.34
C MET A 157 -27.66 -6.48 6.16
N LYS A 158 -28.57 -7.16 6.83
CA LYS A 158 -28.31 -8.29 7.77
C LYS A 158 -27.39 -9.38 7.23
N HIS A 159 -27.32 -9.57 5.92
CA HIS A 159 -26.49 -10.59 5.25
C HIS A 159 -25.50 -10.02 4.20
N LYS A 160 -25.44 -8.68 4.03
CA LYS A 160 -24.65 -8.00 3.01
C LYS A 160 -23.94 -6.77 3.57
N ASN A 161 -23.64 -6.79 4.86
CA ASN A 161 -22.91 -5.70 5.49
C ASN A 161 -21.45 -5.71 5.04
N GLY A 162 -20.97 -4.59 4.53
CA GLY A 162 -19.58 -4.44 4.12
C GLY A 162 -19.37 -3.47 2.97
N LEU A 163 -18.11 -3.43 2.52
CA LEU A 163 -17.66 -2.64 1.39
C LEU A 163 -17.68 -3.51 0.12
N PHE A 164 -18.33 -3.02 -0.91
CA PHE A 164 -18.45 -3.70 -2.20
C PHE A 164 -18.05 -2.78 -3.34
N PRO A 165 -17.28 -3.25 -4.32
CA PRO A 165 -17.08 -2.55 -5.58
C PRO A 165 -18.43 -2.31 -6.28
N ILE A 166 -18.62 -1.12 -6.87
CA ILE A 166 -19.83 -0.86 -7.65
C ILE A 166 -19.77 -1.65 -8.95
N GLY A 167 -20.86 -2.37 -9.27
CA GLY A 167 -20.96 -3.28 -10.42
C GLY A 167 -20.68 -4.75 -10.10
N THR A 168 -20.24 -5.08 -8.86
CA THR A 168 -20.01 -6.49 -8.44
C THR A 168 -21.05 -7.01 -7.45
N VAL A 169 -22.02 -6.18 -7.03
CA VAL A 169 -23.12 -6.65 -6.18
C VAL A 169 -24.03 -7.52 -7.03
N PRO A 170 -24.22 -8.82 -6.72
CA PRO A 170 -25.16 -9.65 -7.48
C PRO A 170 -26.56 -9.02 -7.43
N GLU A 171 -27.18 -8.84 -8.58
CA GLU A 171 -28.54 -8.30 -8.75
C GLU A 171 -29.65 -9.15 -8.09
N SER A 172 -29.30 -10.32 -7.57
CA SER A 172 -30.26 -11.28 -6.99
C SER A 172 -30.72 -10.96 -5.57
N ALA A 173 -30.81 -9.68 -5.20
CA ALA A 173 -31.24 -9.27 -3.88
C ALA A 173 -32.10 -7.99 -3.89
N THR A 174 -32.76 -7.71 -5.00
CA THR A 174 -33.88 -6.81 -5.06
C THR A 174 -35.15 -7.63 -4.84
N ASP A 175 -35.82 -7.35 -3.71
CA ASP A 175 -37.26 -7.45 -3.52
C ASP A 175 -37.95 -8.83 -3.64
N GLU A 176 -37.64 -9.71 -2.71
CA GLU A 176 -38.61 -10.73 -2.27
C GLU A 176 -38.70 -10.73 -0.75
N ASP A 177 -39.22 -9.65 -0.17
CA ASP A 177 -39.73 -9.68 1.22
C ASP A 177 -40.65 -8.48 1.48
N SER A 178 -41.73 -8.40 0.69
CA SER A 178 -42.84 -7.50 0.97
C SER A 178 -44.14 -8.14 0.50
N SER A 179 -44.43 -9.35 1.00
CA SER A 179 -45.79 -9.89 1.01
C SER A 179 -45.81 -11.16 1.85
N GLU A 180 -46.18 -11.01 3.09
CA GLU A 180 -46.95 -11.98 3.87
C GLU A 180 -46.99 -11.50 5.32
N GLU A 181 -47.94 -10.61 5.59
CA GLU A 181 -48.71 -10.55 6.84
C GLU A 181 -50.09 -9.99 6.49
N GLU A 182 -51.03 -10.90 6.29
CA GLU A 182 -52.45 -10.75 6.61
C GLU A 182 -52.79 -11.77 7.70
#